data_fd51633845655e0fb695e23ea4143f82
#
_entry.id   fd51633845655e0fb695e23ea4143f82
#
_cell.length_a   1.000
_cell.length_b   1.000
_cell.length_c   1.000
_cell.angle_alpha   90.00
_cell.angle_beta   90.00
_cell.angle_gamma   90.00
#
_symmetry.space_group_name_H-M   'P 1'
#
loop_
_entity.id
_entity.type
_entity.pdbx_description
1 polymer ?
#
loop_
_entity_poly.entity_id
_entity_poly.type
_entity_poly.pdbx_seq_one_letter_code
_entity_poly.pdbx_strand_id
1 'polypeptide(L)'
;MKYLVVGLGNIGAEYASTRHNIGFRVLDALAEASNISFTTVRYGAMATLKHRGRTILLLKPSTYMNLSGKAVRYWLEQERVPRENLLIISDDIALPFGTFRMRKNGSEGGHNGLKSITELLGDNQYARIRFGVGGDFPRGHQVDYVLGEFSDEENSAMPERLKLFGDAILSFASIGADRTMNAYNGK
;
A
#
# COMPACT_ATOMS: atom_id res chain seq x y z
N MET A 1 -10.68 3.24 18.04
CA MET A 1 -9.38 2.71 17.66
C MET A 1 -8.96 3.27 16.30
N LYS A 2 -7.72 3.62 16.17
CA LYS A 2 -7.21 4.31 15.00
C LYS A 2 -6.17 3.46 14.25
N TYR A 3 -6.26 3.44 12.92
CA TYR A 3 -5.39 2.68 12.03
C TYR A 3 -4.74 3.62 11.03
N LEU A 4 -3.52 3.32 10.60
CA LEU A 4 -2.85 4.01 9.52
C LEU A 4 -2.56 3.02 8.39
N VAL A 5 -3.13 3.28 7.23
CA VAL A 5 -2.93 2.46 6.03
C VAL A 5 -2.23 3.31 4.99
N VAL A 6 -1.05 2.89 4.57
CA VAL A 6 -0.18 3.67 3.69
C VAL A 6 -0.04 2.94 2.36
N GLY A 7 -0.47 3.58 1.29
CA GLY A 7 -0.22 3.09 -0.07
C GLY A 7 1.02 3.76 -0.63
N LEU A 8 2.00 2.97 -1.05
CA LEU A 8 3.26 3.49 -1.55
C LEU A 8 3.18 3.85 -3.05
N GLY A 9 3.85 4.93 -3.41
CA GLY A 9 3.92 5.42 -4.77
C GLY A 9 4.77 6.69 -4.84
N ASN A 10 4.94 7.19 -6.05
CA ASN A 10 5.61 8.46 -6.31
C ASN A 10 4.58 9.51 -6.74
N ILE A 11 4.75 10.74 -6.27
CA ILE A 11 3.90 11.85 -6.69
C ILE A 11 4.21 12.26 -8.12
N GLY A 12 3.22 12.83 -8.80
CA GLY A 12 3.35 13.34 -10.16
C GLY A 12 2.50 12.55 -11.14
N ALA A 13 1.93 13.25 -12.12
CA ALA A 13 1.07 12.64 -13.12
C ALA A 13 1.78 11.57 -13.94
N GLU A 14 3.09 11.72 -14.13
CA GLU A 14 3.92 10.76 -14.88
C GLU A 14 4.02 9.40 -14.22
N TYR A 15 3.78 9.30 -12.91
CA TYR A 15 3.84 8.04 -12.18
C TYR A 15 2.46 7.42 -11.89
N ALA A 16 1.38 8.17 -12.15
CA ALA A 16 0.04 7.82 -11.68
C ALA A 16 -0.44 6.42 -12.10
N SER A 17 -0.06 5.98 -13.30
CA SER A 17 -0.50 4.69 -13.85
C SER A 17 0.59 3.62 -13.82
N THR A 18 1.70 3.86 -13.14
CA THR A 18 2.81 2.91 -13.12
C THR A 18 2.54 1.76 -12.14
N ARG A 19 3.23 0.64 -12.36
CA ARG A 19 3.17 -0.52 -11.45
C ARG A 19 3.58 -0.13 -10.03
N HIS A 20 4.60 0.73 -9.92
CA HIS A 20 5.13 1.16 -8.62
C HIS A 20 4.13 1.98 -7.81
N ASN A 21 3.12 2.55 -8.47
CA ASN A 21 2.08 3.34 -7.82
C ASN A 21 0.80 2.55 -7.50
N ILE A 22 0.85 1.22 -7.58
CA ILE A 22 -0.35 0.42 -7.30
C ILE A 22 -0.89 0.67 -5.89
N GLY A 23 -0.02 0.96 -4.91
CA GLY A 23 -0.45 1.31 -3.56
C GLY A 23 -1.34 2.54 -3.53
N PHE A 24 -1.01 3.57 -4.30
CA PHE A 24 -1.86 4.75 -4.44
C PHE A 24 -3.21 4.39 -5.03
N ARG A 25 -3.23 3.55 -6.07
CA ARG A 25 -4.46 3.16 -6.75
C ARG A 25 -5.40 2.37 -5.86
N VAL A 26 -4.85 1.49 -5.01
CA VAL A 26 -5.66 0.74 -4.04
C VAL A 26 -6.37 1.70 -3.09
N LEU A 27 -5.65 2.68 -2.55
CA LEU A 27 -6.24 3.66 -1.63
C LEU A 27 -7.23 4.58 -2.34
N ASP A 28 -6.93 5.00 -3.57
CA ASP A 28 -7.85 5.82 -4.35
C ASP A 28 -9.18 5.09 -4.62
N ALA A 29 -9.11 3.81 -4.97
CA ALA A 29 -10.29 3.00 -5.22
C ALA A 29 -11.12 2.82 -3.93
N LEU A 30 -10.47 2.59 -2.80
CA LEU A 30 -11.16 2.46 -1.52
C LEU A 30 -11.83 3.77 -1.11
N ALA A 31 -11.14 4.89 -1.30
CA ALA A 31 -11.67 6.21 -0.97
C ALA A 31 -12.90 6.52 -1.85
N GLU A 32 -12.83 6.24 -3.14
CA GLU A 32 -13.95 6.44 -4.06
C GLU A 32 -15.16 5.59 -3.66
N ALA A 33 -14.93 4.30 -3.39
CA ALA A 33 -15.99 3.39 -2.96
C ALA A 33 -16.60 3.79 -1.61
N SER A 34 -15.85 4.49 -0.78
CA SER A 34 -16.29 4.94 0.55
C SER A 34 -16.81 6.38 0.54
N ASN A 35 -16.84 7.01 -0.63
CA ASN A 35 -17.30 8.39 -0.83
C ASN A 35 -16.55 9.40 0.06
N ILE A 36 -15.24 9.24 0.15
CA ILE A 36 -14.34 10.18 0.84
C ILE A 36 -13.26 10.67 -0.12
N SER A 37 -12.64 11.79 0.22
CA SER A 37 -11.63 12.42 -0.62
C SER A 37 -10.32 12.62 0.14
N PHE A 38 -9.20 12.58 -0.59
CA PHE A 38 -7.90 12.92 -0.05
C PHE A 38 -7.72 14.43 0.03
N THR A 39 -7.06 14.89 1.08
CA THR A 39 -6.64 16.29 1.23
C THR A 39 -5.14 16.32 1.45
N THR A 40 -4.49 17.41 1.01
CA THR A 40 -3.04 17.57 1.20
C THR A 40 -2.73 17.75 2.68
N VAL A 41 -1.78 16.96 3.15
CA VAL A 41 -1.28 17.02 4.53
C VAL A 41 0.25 17.03 4.51
N ARG A 42 0.88 17.10 5.67
CA ARG A 42 2.34 17.03 5.73
C ARG A 42 2.82 15.67 5.24
N TYR A 43 3.75 15.68 4.30
CA TYR A 43 4.36 14.50 3.66
C TYR A 43 3.41 13.64 2.82
N GLY A 44 2.21 14.13 2.51
CA GLY A 44 1.34 13.31 1.68
C GLY A 44 -0.05 13.86 1.46
N ALA A 45 -0.95 12.96 1.09
CA ALA A 45 -2.38 13.19 1.01
C ALA A 45 -3.07 12.18 1.90
N MET A 46 -4.09 12.62 2.62
CA MET A 46 -4.78 11.77 3.60
C MET A 46 -6.29 11.84 3.43
N ALA A 47 -6.93 10.68 3.56
CA ALA A 47 -8.38 10.54 3.64
C ALA A 47 -8.73 9.79 4.93
N THR A 48 -9.83 10.16 5.56
CA THR A 48 -10.27 9.52 6.80
C THR A 48 -11.52 8.71 6.55
N LEU A 49 -11.44 7.41 6.81
CA LEU A 49 -12.52 6.47 6.63
C LEU A 49 -13.01 5.98 7.99
N LYS A 50 -14.33 6.03 8.20
CA LYS A 50 -14.96 5.45 9.38
C LYS A 50 -15.58 4.11 8.99
N HIS A 51 -15.24 3.06 9.73
CA HIS A 51 -15.73 1.72 9.43
C HIS A 51 -15.91 0.94 10.73
N ARG A 52 -17.15 0.55 11.02
CA ARG A 52 -17.51 -0.24 12.21
C ARG A 52 -16.92 0.31 13.51
N GLY A 53 -17.02 1.63 13.69
CA GLY A 53 -16.53 2.30 14.89
C GLY A 53 -15.02 2.55 14.93
N ARG A 54 -14.30 2.19 13.85
CA ARG A 54 -12.86 2.42 13.74
C ARG A 54 -12.57 3.59 12.83
N THR A 55 -11.49 4.30 13.11
CA THR A 55 -10.99 5.38 12.25
C THR A 55 -9.81 4.86 11.48
N ILE A 56 -9.90 4.85 10.14
CA ILE A 56 -8.84 4.38 9.27
C ILE A 56 -8.31 5.58 8.50
N LEU A 57 -7.04 5.94 8.74
CA LEU A 57 -6.36 7.01 8.04
C LEU A 57 -5.67 6.40 6.82
N LEU A 58 -6.08 6.84 5.62
CA LEU A 58 -5.47 6.40 4.37
C LEU A 58 -4.45 7.45 3.96
N LEU A 59 -3.19 7.06 3.85
CA LEU A 59 -2.10 8.00 3.53
C LEU A 59 -1.41 7.60 2.22
N LYS A 60 -1.33 8.56 1.30
CA LYS A 60 -0.48 8.47 0.11
C LYS A 60 0.71 9.40 0.34
N PRO A 61 1.92 8.89 0.62
CA PRO A 61 3.08 9.75 0.83
C PRO A 61 3.40 10.60 -0.40
N SER A 62 3.75 11.87 -0.18
CA SER A 62 4.23 12.75 -1.25
C SER A 62 5.76 12.83 -1.27
N THR A 63 6.42 12.12 -0.38
CA THR A 63 7.86 11.88 -0.45
C THR A 63 8.12 10.95 -1.62
N TYR A 64 9.26 11.06 -2.29
CA TYR A 64 9.58 10.03 -3.27
C TYR A 64 9.69 8.67 -2.58
N MET A 65 9.57 7.59 -3.38
CA MET A 65 9.48 6.23 -2.84
C MET A 65 10.56 5.91 -1.81
N ASN A 66 11.80 6.30 -2.06
CA ASN A 66 12.93 6.04 -1.17
C ASN A 66 12.91 6.85 0.14
N LEU A 67 11.94 7.73 0.32
CA LEU A 67 11.76 8.54 1.53
C LEU A 67 10.42 8.26 2.21
N SER A 68 9.73 7.19 1.81
CA SER A 68 8.40 6.85 2.36
C SER A 68 8.38 6.72 3.87
N GLY A 69 9.48 6.29 4.47
CA GLY A 69 9.58 6.13 5.93
C GLY A 69 9.37 7.43 6.72
N LYS A 70 9.71 8.58 6.12
CA LYS A 70 9.50 9.88 6.77
C LYS A 70 8.01 10.14 7.02
N ALA A 71 7.20 9.90 6.00
CA ALA A 71 5.76 10.10 6.10
C ALA A 71 5.14 9.12 7.09
N VAL A 72 5.54 7.86 7.03
CA VAL A 72 5.00 6.82 7.92
C VAL A 72 5.33 7.13 9.37
N ARG A 73 6.59 7.39 9.69
CA ARG A 73 7.01 7.68 11.06
C ARG A 73 6.31 8.92 11.60
N TYR A 74 6.24 9.99 10.79
CA TYR A 74 5.59 11.22 11.20
C TYR A 74 4.13 10.97 11.59
N TRP A 75 3.36 10.28 10.75
CA TRP A 75 1.93 10.11 10.99
C TRP A 75 1.61 9.08 12.06
N LEU A 76 2.44 8.06 12.25
CA LEU A 76 2.30 7.16 13.40
C LEU A 76 2.41 7.95 14.71
N GLU A 77 3.40 8.83 14.80
CA GLU A 77 3.63 9.63 16.00
C GLU A 77 2.55 10.70 16.17
N GLN A 78 2.25 11.44 15.10
CA GLN A 78 1.29 12.55 15.16
C GLN A 78 -0.10 12.07 15.55
N GLU A 79 -0.55 10.94 15.02
CA GLU A 79 -1.88 10.39 15.27
C GLU A 79 -1.89 9.34 16.39
N ARG A 80 -0.75 9.06 16.98
CA ARG A 80 -0.60 8.09 18.08
C ARG A 80 -1.17 6.72 17.69
N VAL A 81 -0.84 6.24 16.49
CA VAL A 81 -1.29 4.95 16.01
C VAL A 81 -0.30 3.89 16.50
N PRO A 82 -0.77 2.83 17.20
CA PRO A 82 0.12 1.76 17.60
C PRO A 82 0.62 0.98 16.38
N ARG A 83 1.83 0.42 16.50
CA ARG A 83 2.51 -0.27 15.39
C ARG A 83 1.66 -1.41 14.81
N GLU A 84 0.93 -2.13 15.64
CA GLU A 84 0.06 -3.22 15.20
C GLU A 84 -1.13 -2.75 14.35
N ASN A 85 -1.41 -1.45 14.34
CA ASN A 85 -2.48 -0.86 13.54
C ASN A 85 -1.94 -0.17 12.27
N LEU A 86 -0.67 -0.36 11.94
CA LEU A 86 -0.06 0.11 10.71
C LEU A 86 -0.15 -0.97 9.63
N LEU A 87 -0.53 -0.56 8.42
CA LEU A 87 -0.55 -1.44 7.25
C LEU A 87 0.04 -0.70 6.05
N ILE A 88 0.98 -1.35 5.37
CA ILE A 88 1.63 -0.79 4.17
C ILE A 88 1.20 -1.58 2.94
N ILE A 89 0.84 -0.89 1.86
CA ILE A 89 0.50 -1.51 0.58
C ILE A 89 1.60 -1.19 -0.43
N SER A 90 2.21 -2.23 -1.01
CA SER A 90 3.30 -2.06 -1.98
C SER A 90 3.17 -3.01 -3.16
N ASP A 91 3.81 -2.66 -4.27
CA ASP A 91 3.96 -3.55 -5.41
C ASP A 91 5.02 -4.63 -5.12
N ASP A 92 4.88 -5.79 -5.77
CA ASP A 92 5.83 -6.89 -5.61
C ASP A 92 6.05 -7.59 -6.96
N ILE A 93 7.28 -7.51 -7.47
CA ILE A 93 7.68 -8.15 -8.73
C ILE A 93 7.84 -9.66 -8.62
N ALA A 94 7.90 -10.20 -7.41
CA ALA A 94 8.04 -11.64 -7.18
C ALA A 94 6.73 -12.40 -7.23
N LEU A 95 5.60 -11.69 -7.35
CA LEU A 95 4.27 -12.27 -7.41
C LEU A 95 3.61 -12.01 -8.76
N PRO A 96 2.88 -12.99 -9.31
CA PRO A 96 2.10 -12.75 -10.54
C PRO A 96 1.12 -11.60 -10.35
N PHE A 97 0.74 -10.97 -11.47
CA PHE A 97 -0.17 -9.83 -11.45
C PHE A 97 -1.45 -10.13 -10.65
N GLY A 98 -1.81 -9.20 -9.79
CA GLY A 98 -3.05 -9.24 -9.03
C GLY A 98 -3.06 -10.16 -7.81
N THR A 99 -1.97 -10.90 -7.57
CA THR A 99 -1.87 -11.78 -6.40
C THR A 99 -1.81 -10.97 -5.13
N PHE A 100 -2.60 -11.39 -4.15
CA PHE A 100 -2.64 -10.77 -2.81
C PHE A 100 -1.74 -11.57 -1.86
N ARG A 101 -0.84 -10.89 -1.19
CA ARG A 101 -0.04 -11.49 -0.11
C ARG A 101 0.12 -10.54 1.05
N MET A 102 -0.25 -11.00 2.24
CA MET A 102 -0.10 -10.21 3.46
C MET A 102 0.81 -10.93 4.44
N ARG A 103 1.67 -10.17 5.13
CA ARG A 103 2.56 -10.65 6.20
C ARG A 103 2.58 -9.59 7.30
N LYS A 104 2.84 -10.03 8.53
CA LYS A 104 2.98 -9.13 9.69
C LYS A 104 4.41 -8.60 9.83
N ASN A 105 5.34 -9.18 9.12
CA ASN A 105 6.75 -8.78 9.08
C ASN A 105 7.38 -9.31 7.79
N GLY A 106 8.66 -9.13 7.61
CA GLY A 106 9.40 -9.72 6.51
C GLY A 106 10.44 -8.78 5.91
N SER A 107 11.20 -9.31 4.95
CA SER A 107 12.20 -8.54 4.25
C SER A 107 11.55 -7.53 3.28
N GLU A 108 12.33 -6.56 2.83
CA GLU A 108 11.86 -5.52 1.91
C GLU A 108 11.82 -6.01 0.46
N GLY A 109 12.45 -7.14 0.15
CA GLY A 109 12.47 -7.69 -1.21
C GLY A 109 13.08 -6.76 -2.26
N GLY A 110 14.01 -5.89 -1.86
CA GLY A 110 14.59 -4.90 -2.75
C GLY A 110 13.72 -3.66 -2.98
N HIS A 111 12.57 -3.57 -2.36
CA HIS A 111 11.65 -2.44 -2.52
C HIS A 111 12.14 -1.22 -1.73
N ASN A 112 12.44 -0.11 -2.41
CA ASN A 112 13.01 1.07 -1.77
C ASN A 112 12.09 1.74 -0.75
N GLY A 113 10.79 1.71 -0.97
CA GLY A 113 9.82 2.24 -0.02
C GLY A 113 9.81 1.45 1.28
N LEU A 114 9.82 0.12 1.19
CA LEU A 114 9.87 -0.74 2.38
C LEU A 114 11.21 -0.60 3.11
N LYS A 115 12.30 -0.47 2.39
CA LYS A 115 13.62 -0.21 3.00
C LYS A 115 13.60 1.08 3.83
N SER A 116 13.05 2.14 3.26
CA SER A 116 12.93 3.44 3.95
C SER A 116 12.10 3.30 5.23
N ILE A 117 10.97 2.61 5.17
CA ILE A 117 10.10 2.41 6.32
C ILE A 117 10.82 1.60 7.40
N THR A 118 11.45 0.50 7.04
CA THR A 118 12.20 -0.34 8.00
C THR A 118 13.32 0.46 8.66
N GLU A 119 14.06 1.26 7.89
CA GLU A 119 15.12 2.11 8.42
C GLU A 119 14.60 3.12 9.42
N LEU A 120 13.53 3.84 9.08
CA LEU A 120 13.00 4.91 9.92
C LEU A 120 12.25 4.38 11.15
N LEU A 121 11.63 3.21 11.06
CA LEU A 121 10.96 2.58 12.19
C LEU A 121 11.91 1.75 13.06
N GLY A 122 13.09 1.40 12.54
CA GLY A 122 14.11 0.65 13.28
C GLY A 122 14.01 -0.86 13.19
N ASP A 123 12.96 -1.40 12.56
CA ASP A 123 12.78 -2.84 12.34
C ASP A 123 11.74 -3.08 11.25
N ASN A 124 11.55 -4.36 10.88
CA ASN A 124 10.59 -4.77 9.86
C ASN A 124 9.29 -5.36 10.44
N GLN A 125 9.00 -5.08 11.71
CA GLN A 125 7.83 -5.63 12.40
C GLN A 125 6.60 -4.75 12.19
N TYR A 126 6.09 -4.74 10.98
CA TYR A 126 4.84 -4.06 10.60
C TYR A 126 4.12 -4.84 9.51
N ALA A 127 2.80 -4.79 9.53
CA ALA A 127 1.99 -5.50 8.54
C ALA A 127 2.13 -4.85 7.16
N ARG A 128 2.22 -5.68 6.12
CA ARG A 128 2.25 -5.23 4.74
C ARG A 128 1.41 -6.13 3.86
N ILE A 129 0.74 -5.52 2.90
CA ILE A 129 0.06 -6.22 1.81
C ILE A 129 0.87 -5.96 0.55
N ARG A 130 1.20 -7.03 -0.17
CA ARG A 130 1.91 -6.95 -1.44
C ARG A 130 0.95 -7.23 -2.57
N PHE A 131 0.92 -6.32 -3.54
CA PHE A 131 0.15 -6.47 -4.77
C PHE A 131 1.10 -6.97 -5.86
N GLY A 132 0.88 -8.18 -6.34
CA GLY A 132 1.71 -8.75 -7.39
C GLY A 132 1.60 -7.95 -8.68
N VAL A 133 2.73 -7.53 -9.22
CA VAL A 133 2.77 -6.81 -10.51
C VAL A 133 3.48 -7.60 -11.59
N GLY A 134 3.95 -8.82 -11.26
CA GLY A 134 4.72 -9.66 -12.16
C GLY A 134 6.17 -9.25 -12.22
N GLY A 135 7.00 -10.10 -12.82
CA GLY A 135 8.43 -9.88 -12.91
C GLY A 135 9.00 -10.23 -14.28
N ASP A 136 8.19 -10.14 -15.33
CA ASP A 136 8.62 -10.51 -16.68
C ASP A 136 9.36 -9.35 -17.34
N PHE A 137 10.65 -9.22 -17.00
CA PHE A 137 11.53 -8.20 -17.56
C PHE A 137 12.97 -8.73 -17.62
N PRO A 138 13.80 -8.21 -18.56
CA PRO A 138 15.21 -8.59 -18.64
C PRO A 138 15.98 -8.18 -17.40
N ARG A 139 16.98 -8.96 -17.05
CA ARG A 139 17.85 -8.67 -15.91
C ARG A 139 18.42 -7.25 -16.03
N GLY A 140 18.37 -6.49 -14.91
CA GLY A 140 18.83 -5.11 -14.86
C GLY A 140 17.81 -4.07 -15.29
N HIS A 141 16.60 -4.48 -15.70
CA HIS A 141 15.52 -3.57 -16.14
C HIS A 141 14.40 -3.44 -15.11
N GLN A 142 14.65 -3.76 -13.85
CA GLN A 142 13.65 -3.70 -12.79
C GLN A 142 13.05 -2.31 -12.63
N VAL A 143 13.88 -1.27 -12.64
CA VAL A 143 13.42 0.12 -12.48
C VAL A 143 12.47 0.50 -13.61
N ASP A 144 12.88 0.22 -14.85
CA ASP A 144 12.04 0.51 -16.02
C ASP A 144 10.71 -0.23 -15.95
N TYR A 145 10.74 -1.48 -15.49
CA TYR A 145 9.53 -2.30 -15.38
C TYR A 145 8.54 -1.72 -14.39
N VAL A 146 8.98 -1.41 -13.18
CA VAL A 146 8.06 -0.91 -12.13
C VAL A 146 7.57 0.52 -12.43
N LEU A 147 8.34 1.30 -13.17
CA LEU A 147 7.94 2.62 -13.63
C LEU A 147 7.15 2.57 -14.95
N GLY A 148 6.96 1.38 -15.51
CA GLY A 148 6.10 1.16 -16.67
C GLY A 148 4.64 0.95 -16.27
N GLU A 149 3.75 1.03 -17.27
CA GLU A 149 2.32 0.87 -17.05
C GLU A 149 1.90 -0.58 -17.16
N PHE A 150 0.74 -0.89 -16.61
CA PHE A 150 0.11 -2.21 -16.76
C PHE A 150 -0.34 -2.41 -18.20
N SER A 151 -0.41 -3.68 -18.63
CA SER A 151 -0.96 -4.03 -19.95
C SER A 151 -2.47 -3.77 -19.99
N ASP A 152 -3.04 -3.76 -21.20
CA ASP A 152 -4.49 -3.62 -21.37
C ASP A 152 -5.25 -4.75 -20.69
N GLU A 153 -4.73 -5.99 -20.78
CA GLU A 153 -5.32 -7.15 -20.12
C GLU A 153 -5.30 -6.99 -18.61
N GLU A 154 -4.18 -6.56 -18.04
CA GLU A 154 -4.06 -6.30 -16.60
C GLU A 154 -5.00 -5.19 -16.17
N ASN A 155 -5.10 -4.10 -16.94
CA ASN A 155 -6.00 -3.01 -16.63
C ASN A 155 -7.47 -3.42 -16.68
N SER A 156 -7.83 -4.38 -17.53
CA SER A 156 -9.20 -4.92 -17.58
C SER A 156 -9.57 -5.65 -16.29
N ALA A 157 -8.61 -6.31 -15.65
CA ALA A 157 -8.84 -7.02 -14.38
C ALA A 157 -8.68 -6.11 -13.17
N MET A 158 -8.20 -4.89 -13.36
CA MET A 158 -7.82 -4.01 -12.24
C MET A 158 -8.97 -3.65 -11.29
N PRO A 159 -10.17 -3.28 -11.77
CA PRO A 159 -11.26 -2.89 -10.85
C PRO A 159 -11.58 -3.97 -9.81
N GLU A 160 -11.65 -5.23 -10.24
CA GLU A 160 -11.91 -6.35 -9.34
C GLU A 160 -10.76 -6.55 -8.34
N ARG A 161 -9.51 -6.43 -8.81
CA ARG A 161 -8.35 -6.57 -7.93
C ARG A 161 -8.28 -5.44 -6.90
N LEU A 162 -8.51 -4.21 -7.32
CA LEU A 162 -8.52 -3.07 -6.40
C LEU A 162 -9.60 -3.23 -5.32
N LYS A 163 -10.78 -3.75 -5.71
CA LYS A 163 -11.85 -4.00 -4.74
C LYS A 163 -11.44 -5.06 -3.72
N LEU A 164 -10.81 -6.14 -4.15
CA LEU A 164 -10.32 -7.19 -3.26
C LEU A 164 -9.36 -6.62 -2.22
N PHE A 165 -8.41 -5.80 -2.65
CA PHE A 165 -7.43 -5.19 -1.76
C PHE A 165 -8.08 -4.20 -0.80
N GLY A 166 -9.05 -3.41 -1.27
CA GLY A 166 -9.84 -2.52 -0.40
C GLY A 166 -10.60 -3.27 0.67
N ASP A 167 -11.25 -4.39 0.30
CA ASP A 167 -11.96 -5.24 1.25
C ASP A 167 -11.02 -5.81 2.30
N ALA A 168 -9.81 -6.19 1.90
CA ALA A 168 -8.80 -6.69 2.83
C ALA A 168 -8.32 -5.62 3.82
N ILE A 169 -8.22 -4.37 3.39
CA ILE A 169 -7.90 -3.25 4.28
C ILE A 169 -8.97 -3.11 5.37
N LEU A 170 -10.25 -3.15 4.98
CA LEU A 170 -11.35 -3.07 5.92
C LEU A 170 -11.36 -4.27 6.86
N SER A 171 -11.04 -5.45 6.35
CA SER A 171 -10.90 -6.67 7.15
C SER A 171 -9.80 -6.53 8.20
N PHE A 172 -8.64 -6.01 7.80
CA PHE A 172 -7.53 -5.78 8.72
C PHE A 172 -7.95 -4.91 9.92
N ALA A 173 -8.66 -3.82 9.66
CA ALA A 173 -9.14 -2.93 10.71
C ALA A 173 -10.23 -3.56 11.57
N SER A 174 -11.01 -4.49 11.01
CA SER A 174 -12.17 -5.08 11.69
C SER A 174 -11.83 -6.32 12.50
N ILE A 175 -11.05 -7.25 11.91
CA ILE A 175 -10.81 -8.57 12.50
C ILE A 175 -9.32 -8.91 12.67
N GLY A 176 -8.43 -7.99 12.32
CA GLY A 176 -6.99 -8.13 12.55
C GLY A 176 -6.23 -8.83 11.44
N ALA A 177 -4.89 -8.81 11.58
CA ALA A 177 -3.98 -9.32 10.56
C ALA A 177 -4.11 -10.82 10.32
N ASP A 178 -4.16 -11.63 11.38
CA ASP A 178 -4.14 -13.09 11.24
C ASP A 178 -5.36 -13.60 10.48
N ARG A 179 -6.55 -13.12 10.81
CA ARG A 179 -7.79 -13.52 10.13
C ARG A 179 -7.83 -12.99 8.71
N THR A 180 -7.31 -11.80 8.48
CA THR A 180 -7.23 -11.22 7.12
C THR A 180 -6.29 -12.05 6.26
N MET A 181 -5.13 -12.46 6.77
CA MET A 181 -4.21 -13.33 6.04
C MET A 181 -4.87 -14.65 5.67
N ASN A 182 -5.58 -15.25 6.60
CA ASN A 182 -6.28 -16.53 6.34
C ASN A 182 -7.36 -16.38 5.26
N ALA A 183 -8.06 -15.25 5.24
CA ALA A 183 -9.17 -15.05 4.30
C ALA A 183 -8.71 -14.65 2.89
N TYR A 184 -7.60 -13.91 2.78
CA TYR A 184 -7.21 -13.26 1.53
C TYR A 184 -5.92 -13.77 0.90
N ASN A 185 -4.95 -14.29 1.65
CA ASN A 185 -3.70 -14.76 1.06
C ASN A 185 -3.94 -15.81 -0.02
N GLY A 186 -3.25 -15.64 -1.15
CA GLY A 186 -3.37 -16.53 -2.30
C GLY A 186 -4.47 -16.13 -3.28
N LYS A 187 -5.26 -15.13 -2.95
CA LYS A 187 -6.28 -14.61 -3.85
C LYS A 187 -5.72 -13.50 -4.71
#